data_e721fca1c0d3ad1297e8b901a55f26f8
#
_entry.id   e721fca1c0d3ad1297e8b901a55f26f8
#
_cell.length_a   1.000
_cell.length_b   1.000
_cell.length_c   1.000
_cell.angle_alpha   90.00
_cell.angle_beta   90.00
_cell.angle_gamma   90.00
#
_symmetry.space_group_name_H-M   'P 1'
#
loop_
_entity.id
_entity.type
_entity.pdbx_description
1 polymer ?
#
loop_
_entity_poly.entity_id
_entity_poly.type
_entity_poly.pdbx_seq_one_letter_code
_entity_poly.pdbx_strand_id
1 'polypeptide(L)'
;MKVSGRNGWDDARMAIDVKIEQLWIPDSLDTPDAADFLAAVEVGRKVRMQTWGSDDLAYGPLEKLLEFADPYERQLILVAKVDGAIVGTVDIALPLTDHLDLAELTLDILPEYQRQGVGRRLLEAAEHLARGEGRTMILVDTNHPGASLHEFQQAQLVPGSGQG
;
A
#
# COMPACT_ATOMS: atom_id res chain seq x y z
N MET A 1 24.30 -8.03 15.22
CA MET A 1 24.99 -8.47 14.02
C MET A 1 24.64 -7.57 12.84
N LYS A 2 25.61 -7.18 12.09
CA LYS A 2 25.40 -6.29 10.99
C LYS A 2 24.90 -7.06 9.76
N VAL A 3 23.89 -6.53 9.12
CA VAL A 3 23.34 -7.15 7.92
C VAL A 3 24.26 -6.86 6.76
N SER A 4 24.77 -7.89 6.12
CA SER A 4 25.62 -7.70 4.97
C SER A 4 24.80 -7.17 3.78
N GLY A 5 25.42 -6.37 2.97
CA GLY A 5 24.77 -5.79 1.81
C GLY A 5 24.00 -4.52 2.08
N ARG A 6 23.87 -4.12 3.33
CA ARG A 6 23.19 -2.89 3.63
C ARG A 6 24.16 -1.72 3.56
N ASN A 7 23.76 -0.68 2.88
CA ASN A 7 24.57 0.52 2.75
C ASN A 7 24.41 1.42 3.95
N GLY A 8 25.49 2.09 4.34
CA GLY A 8 25.42 3.00 5.47
C GLY A 8 24.46 4.16 5.24
N TRP A 9 24.34 4.63 4.00
CA TRP A 9 23.43 5.72 3.73
C TRP A 9 21.96 5.28 3.82
N ASP A 10 21.68 4.01 3.57
CA ASP A 10 20.32 3.48 3.78
C ASP A 10 19.96 3.50 5.25
N ASP A 11 20.91 3.13 6.11
CA ASP A 11 20.66 3.17 7.55
C ASP A 11 20.44 4.60 8.03
N ALA A 12 21.17 5.55 7.47
CA ALA A 12 21.03 6.94 7.87
C ALA A 12 19.67 7.51 7.42
N ARG A 13 19.17 7.07 6.27
CA ARG A 13 17.88 7.53 5.79
C ARG A 13 16.73 6.92 6.54
N MET A 14 16.88 5.65 6.92
CA MET A 14 15.82 4.91 7.59
C MET A 14 16.08 4.96 9.10
N ALA A 15 15.87 6.14 9.67
CA ALA A 15 16.08 6.34 11.09
C ALA A 15 15.00 5.65 11.93
N ILE A 16 13.83 5.38 11.36
CA ILE A 16 12.74 4.74 12.07
C ILE A 16 12.71 3.25 11.78
N ASP A 17 12.27 2.49 12.76
CA ASP A 17 12.11 1.05 12.62
C ASP A 17 10.72 0.76 12.07
N VAL A 18 10.67 0.32 10.82
CA VAL A 18 9.42 0.08 10.12
C VAL A 18 9.23 -1.42 9.92
N LYS A 19 8.07 -1.91 10.32
CA LYS A 19 7.69 -3.29 10.15
C LYS A 19 6.60 -3.39 9.09
N ILE A 20 6.80 -4.25 8.09
CA ILE A 20 5.82 -4.45 7.03
C ILE A 20 5.12 -5.78 7.28
N GLU A 21 3.80 -5.77 7.31
CA GLU A 21 3.01 -7.00 7.50
C GLU A 21 1.79 -6.99 6.60
N GLN A 22 1.32 -8.18 6.30
CA GLN A 22 0.04 -8.30 5.60
C GLN A 22 -1.08 -8.13 6.61
N LEU A 23 -2.03 -7.28 6.28
CA LEU A 23 -3.15 -6.98 7.17
C LEU A 23 -4.13 -8.15 7.17
N TRP A 24 -4.52 -8.59 8.36
CA TRP A 24 -5.59 -9.57 8.49
C TRP A 24 -6.93 -8.84 8.30
N ILE A 25 -7.80 -9.42 7.46
CA ILE A 25 -9.08 -8.81 7.13
C ILE A 25 -10.16 -9.43 8.01
N PRO A 26 -10.86 -8.63 8.83
CA PRO A 26 -11.87 -9.19 9.74
C PRO A 26 -13.15 -9.56 8.99
N ASP A 27 -13.94 -10.42 9.57
CA ASP A 27 -15.24 -10.77 9.01
C ASP A 27 -16.27 -9.67 9.27
N SER A 28 -16.07 -8.89 10.30
CA SER A 28 -17.01 -7.86 10.75
C SER A 28 -16.24 -6.71 11.40
N LEU A 29 -16.81 -5.52 11.37
CA LEU A 29 -16.19 -4.36 11.99
C LEU A 29 -16.48 -4.26 13.49
N ASP A 30 -17.34 -5.13 14.02
CA ASP A 30 -17.78 -5.06 15.41
C ASP A 30 -16.89 -5.81 16.38
N THR A 31 -15.87 -6.50 15.90
CA THR A 31 -15.03 -7.34 16.73
C THR A 31 -13.70 -6.65 17.04
N PRO A 32 -13.05 -7.00 18.16
CA PRO A 32 -11.77 -6.37 18.51
C PRO A 32 -10.68 -6.57 17.47
N ASP A 33 -10.73 -7.64 16.70
CA ASP A 33 -9.73 -7.91 15.67
C ASP A 33 -9.89 -7.02 14.43
N ALA A 34 -10.92 -6.18 14.39
CA ALA A 34 -11.08 -5.19 13.33
C ALA A 34 -10.23 -3.94 13.55
N ALA A 35 -9.57 -3.80 14.70
CA ALA A 35 -8.87 -2.57 15.06
C ALA A 35 -7.80 -2.18 14.03
N ASP A 36 -6.98 -3.12 13.59
CA ASP A 36 -5.94 -2.82 12.60
C ASP A 36 -6.54 -2.47 11.25
N PHE A 37 -7.62 -3.13 10.86
CA PHE A 37 -8.31 -2.81 9.62
C PHE A 37 -8.84 -1.38 9.65
N LEU A 38 -9.48 -1.00 10.76
CA LEU A 38 -10.00 0.36 10.92
C LEU A 38 -8.87 1.38 10.90
N ALA A 39 -7.73 1.08 11.53
CA ALA A 39 -6.58 1.97 11.51
C ALA A 39 -6.03 2.13 10.09
N ALA A 40 -6.01 1.07 9.31
CA ALA A 40 -5.55 1.13 7.92
C ALA A 40 -6.48 2.00 7.07
N VAL A 41 -7.79 1.86 7.24
CA VAL A 41 -8.76 2.70 6.53
C VAL A 41 -8.58 4.17 6.89
N GLU A 42 -8.28 4.42 8.15
CA GLU A 42 -8.07 5.80 8.62
C GLU A 42 -6.85 6.45 7.99
N VAL A 43 -5.79 5.68 7.71
CA VAL A 43 -4.63 6.20 6.98
C VAL A 43 -5.07 6.75 5.62
N GLY A 44 -5.85 5.99 4.88
CA GLY A 44 -6.34 6.44 3.58
C GLY A 44 -7.18 7.70 3.68
N ARG A 45 -8.05 7.77 4.68
CA ARG A 45 -8.88 8.96 4.89
C ARG A 45 -8.04 10.19 5.16
N LYS A 46 -7.05 10.06 6.03
CA LYS A 46 -6.16 11.19 6.36
C LYS A 46 -5.35 11.66 5.17
N VAL A 47 -4.87 10.73 4.37
CA VAL A 47 -4.11 11.06 3.17
C VAL A 47 -4.98 11.83 2.18
N ARG A 48 -6.23 11.40 1.98
CA ARG A 48 -7.12 12.10 1.07
C ARG A 48 -7.47 13.49 1.59
N MET A 49 -7.68 13.61 2.90
CA MET A 49 -7.94 14.91 3.51
C MET A 49 -6.78 15.86 3.27
N GLN A 50 -5.55 15.39 3.42
CA GLN A 50 -4.37 16.22 3.17
C GLN A 50 -4.23 16.59 1.70
N THR A 51 -4.46 15.62 0.82
CA THR A 51 -4.21 15.81 -0.62
C THR A 51 -5.28 16.66 -1.27
N TRP A 52 -6.54 16.43 -0.91
CA TRP A 52 -7.68 17.03 -1.60
C TRP A 52 -8.45 18.03 -0.75
N GLY A 53 -8.10 18.17 0.54
CA GLY A 53 -8.82 19.04 1.46
C GLY A 53 -10.18 18.50 1.88
N SER A 54 -10.48 17.25 1.51
CA SER A 54 -11.77 16.61 1.78
C SER A 54 -11.57 15.11 1.78
N ASP A 55 -12.37 14.40 2.53
CA ASP A 55 -12.38 12.95 2.52
C ASP A 55 -13.60 12.38 1.77
N ASP A 56 -14.26 13.21 0.96
CA ASP A 56 -15.44 12.79 0.22
C ASP A 56 -15.19 11.59 -0.70
N LEU A 57 -13.98 11.45 -1.17
CA LEU A 57 -13.63 10.34 -2.06
C LEU A 57 -13.03 9.15 -1.31
N ALA A 58 -12.94 9.22 0.00
CA ALA A 58 -12.42 8.11 0.78
C ALA A 58 -13.53 7.11 1.06
N TYR A 59 -13.21 5.84 0.95
CA TYR A 59 -14.17 4.81 1.32
C TYR A 59 -14.33 4.73 2.83
N GLY A 60 -15.55 4.52 3.28
CA GLY A 60 -15.78 4.18 4.67
C GLY A 60 -15.32 2.76 4.97
N PRO A 61 -15.19 2.40 6.26
CA PRO A 61 -14.71 1.07 6.63
C PRO A 61 -15.57 -0.07 6.08
N LEU A 62 -16.90 0.08 6.09
CA LEU A 62 -17.78 -0.97 5.58
C LEU A 62 -17.62 -1.15 4.08
N GLU A 63 -17.56 -0.04 3.34
CA GLU A 63 -17.37 -0.10 1.90
C GLU A 63 -16.06 -0.78 1.56
N LYS A 64 -15.00 -0.45 2.29
CA LYS A 64 -13.70 -1.06 2.09
C LYS A 64 -13.73 -2.54 2.38
N LEU A 65 -14.40 -2.93 3.47
CA LEU A 65 -14.50 -4.34 3.83
C LEU A 65 -15.22 -5.15 2.75
N LEU A 66 -16.26 -4.55 2.15
CA LEU A 66 -17.04 -5.23 1.11
C LEU A 66 -16.22 -5.51 -0.16
N GLU A 67 -15.18 -4.74 -0.41
CA GLU A 67 -14.32 -4.99 -1.57
C GLU A 67 -13.65 -6.36 -1.52
N PHE A 68 -13.45 -6.88 -0.32
CA PHE A 68 -12.79 -8.19 -0.16
C PHE A 68 -13.71 -9.35 -0.52
N ALA A 69 -15.00 -9.08 -0.74
CA ALA A 69 -15.95 -10.09 -1.18
C ALA A 69 -16.14 -10.11 -2.69
N ASP A 70 -15.46 -9.24 -3.42
CA ASP A 70 -15.60 -9.16 -4.88
C ASP A 70 -15.08 -10.46 -5.52
N PRO A 71 -15.93 -11.19 -6.27
CA PRO A 71 -15.48 -12.44 -6.88
C PRO A 71 -14.58 -12.27 -8.09
N TYR A 72 -14.46 -11.04 -8.60
CA TYR A 72 -13.67 -10.77 -9.80
C TYR A 72 -12.30 -10.20 -9.50
N GLU A 73 -12.02 -9.92 -8.24
CA GLU A 73 -10.78 -9.27 -7.87
C GLU A 73 -10.37 -9.70 -6.46
N ARG A 74 -9.14 -10.16 -6.33
CA ARG A 74 -8.61 -10.49 -5.01
C ARG A 74 -7.92 -9.27 -4.45
N GLN A 75 -8.29 -8.90 -3.24
CA GLN A 75 -7.75 -7.73 -2.55
C GLN A 75 -6.84 -8.15 -1.41
N LEU A 76 -5.72 -7.47 -1.27
CA LEU A 76 -4.78 -7.67 -0.17
C LEU A 76 -4.33 -6.29 0.31
N ILE A 77 -3.97 -6.17 1.58
CA ILE A 77 -3.41 -4.95 2.11
C ILE A 77 -2.14 -5.28 2.88
N LEU A 78 -1.06 -4.55 2.57
CA LEU A 78 0.13 -4.56 3.40
C LEU A 78 0.16 -3.26 4.19
N VAL A 79 0.59 -3.33 5.43
CA VAL A 79 0.68 -2.16 6.28
C VAL A 79 2.11 -1.97 6.78
N ALA A 80 2.48 -0.72 6.99
CA ALA A 80 3.74 -0.35 7.61
C ALA A 80 3.44 0.13 9.02
N LYS A 81 4.11 -0.48 10.00
CA LYS A 81 3.93 -0.13 11.40
C LYS A 81 5.21 0.48 11.96
N VAL A 82 5.03 1.54 12.73
CA VAL A 82 6.11 2.16 13.51
C VAL A 82 5.61 2.19 14.94
N ASP A 83 6.37 1.55 15.84
CA ASP A 83 5.99 1.44 17.26
C ASP A 83 4.58 0.89 17.44
N GLY A 84 4.19 -0.05 16.60
CA GLY A 84 2.88 -0.69 16.68
C GLY A 84 1.75 0.06 16.02
N ALA A 85 1.98 1.28 15.53
CA ALA A 85 0.94 2.08 14.88
C ALA A 85 1.06 1.98 13.36
N ILE A 86 -0.06 1.85 12.67
CA ILE A 86 -0.08 1.80 11.22
C ILE A 86 0.11 3.22 10.67
N VAL A 87 1.17 3.41 9.90
CA VAL A 87 1.52 4.73 9.35
C VAL A 87 1.49 4.77 7.82
N GLY A 88 1.32 3.63 7.19
CA GLY A 88 1.22 3.55 5.74
C GLY A 88 0.55 2.26 5.33
N THR A 89 -0.05 2.27 4.14
CA THR A 89 -0.71 1.09 3.57
C THR A 89 -0.43 1.01 2.08
N VAL A 90 -0.44 -0.21 1.55
CA VAL A 90 -0.55 -0.43 0.11
C VAL A 90 -1.64 -1.45 -0.12
N ASP A 91 -2.63 -1.05 -0.88
CA ASP A 91 -3.71 -1.93 -1.32
C ASP A 91 -3.27 -2.61 -2.59
N ILE A 92 -3.47 -3.91 -2.68
CA ILE A 92 -3.08 -4.72 -3.83
C ILE A 92 -4.33 -5.34 -4.41
N ALA A 93 -4.65 -4.99 -5.65
CA ALA A 93 -5.79 -5.56 -6.35
C ALA A 93 -5.29 -6.48 -7.47
N LEU A 94 -5.73 -7.72 -7.43
CA LEU A 94 -5.33 -8.75 -8.40
C LEU A 94 -6.57 -9.19 -9.18
N PRO A 95 -6.73 -8.73 -10.43
CA PRO A 95 -7.87 -9.19 -11.26
C PRO A 95 -7.87 -10.72 -11.41
N LEU A 96 -9.05 -11.32 -11.40
CA LEU A 96 -9.20 -12.77 -11.45
C LEU A 96 -9.83 -13.30 -12.73
N THR A 97 -10.37 -12.44 -13.56
CA THR A 97 -11.01 -12.88 -14.82
C THR A 97 -10.30 -12.34 -16.06
N ASP A 98 -9.99 -11.06 -16.08
CA ASP A 98 -9.24 -10.42 -17.15
C ASP A 98 -7.95 -9.87 -16.58
N HIS A 99 -6.99 -9.56 -17.45
CA HIS A 99 -5.73 -8.93 -17.03
C HIS A 99 -5.05 -9.71 -15.89
N LEU A 100 -4.92 -11.01 -16.11
CA LEU A 100 -4.37 -11.91 -15.09
C LEU A 100 -2.88 -11.70 -14.85
N ASP A 101 -2.23 -10.87 -15.66
CA ASP A 101 -0.84 -10.48 -15.47
C ASP A 101 -0.68 -9.18 -14.72
N LEU A 102 -1.79 -8.52 -14.33
CA LEU A 102 -1.78 -7.18 -13.74
C LEU A 102 -1.94 -7.23 -12.23
N ALA A 103 -1.21 -6.36 -11.54
CA ALA A 103 -1.48 -6.01 -10.14
C ALA A 103 -1.60 -4.50 -10.05
N GLU A 104 -2.61 -4.02 -9.37
CA GLU A 104 -2.80 -2.59 -9.13
C GLU A 104 -2.49 -2.30 -7.68
N LEU A 105 -1.58 -1.36 -7.44
CA LEU A 105 -1.12 -0.99 -6.11
C LEU A 105 -1.54 0.44 -5.81
N THR A 106 -2.18 0.65 -4.67
CA THR A 106 -2.52 2.00 -4.20
C THR A 106 -1.80 2.25 -2.89
N LEU A 107 -0.92 3.26 -2.89
CA LEU A 107 -0.04 3.54 -1.76
C LEU A 107 -0.50 4.79 -1.03
N ASP A 108 -0.65 4.70 0.28
CA ASP A 108 -0.97 5.83 1.15
C ASP A 108 -0.02 5.84 2.34
N ILE A 109 0.64 6.97 2.56
CA ILE A 109 1.56 7.17 3.69
C ILE A 109 1.10 8.41 4.45
N LEU A 110 1.01 8.30 5.78
CA LEU A 110 0.67 9.46 6.59
C LEU A 110 1.69 10.58 6.35
N PRO A 111 1.23 11.84 6.32
CA PRO A 111 2.12 12.97 5.98
C PRO A 111 3.40 13.03 6.80
N GLU A 112 3.32 12.76 8.09
CA GLU A 112 4.47 12.87 8.98
C GLU A 112 5.49 11.76 8.75
N TYR A 113 5.15 10.74 7.97
CA TYR A 113 6.05 9.63 7.68
C TYR A 113 6.49 9.58 6.23
N GLN A 114 6.11 10.58 5.44
CA GLN A 114 6.53 10.66 4.05
C GLN A 114 8.01 11.01 3.94
N ARG A 115 8.63 10.57 2.84
CA ARG A 115 10.04 10.84 2.54
C ARG A 115 11.02 10.23 3.53
N GLN A 116 10.61 9.17 4.21
CA GLN A 116 11.46 8.46 5.16
C GLN A 116 11.70 7.02 4.74
N GLY A 117 11.35 6.67 3.50
CA GLY A 117 11.58 5.33 2.97
C GLY A 117 10.45 4.34 3.24
N VAL A 118 9.40 4.75 3.92
CA VAL A 118 8.27 3.86 4.25
C VAL A 118 7.56 3.40 2.98
N GLY A 119 7.26 4.34 2.10
CA GLY A 119 6.56 4.03 0.85
C GLY A 119 7.35 3.09 -0.02
N ARG A 120 8.65 3.30 -0.12
CA ARG A 120 9.52 2.42 -0.92
C ARG A 120 9.51 1.01 -0.37
N ARG A 121 9.57 0.86 0.95
CA ARG A 121 9.55 -0.47 1.55
C ARG A 121 8.22 -1.17 1.34
N LEU A 122 7.11 -0.43 1.44
CA LEU A 122 5.80 -0.99 1.17
C LEU A 122 5.68 -1.43 -0.29
N LEU A 123 6.14 -0.60 -1.23
CA LEU A 123 6.08 -0.94 -2.64
C LEU A 123 6.93 -2.14 -2.97
N GLU A 124 8.13 -2.23 -2.41
CA GLU A 124 9.00 -3.39 -2.64
C GLU A 124 8.34 -4.67 -2.16
N ALA A 125 7.72 -4.62 -0.98
CA ALA A 125 7.03 -5.79 -0.44
C ALA A 125 5.81 -6.15 -1.29
N ALA A 126 5.05 -5.16 -1.73
CA ALA A 126 3.87 -5.39 -2.55
C ALA A 126 4.24 -5.95 -3.93
N GLU A 127 5.29 -5.42 -4.54
CA GLU A 127 5.80 -5.95 -5.80
C GLU A 127 6.23 -7.40 -5.66
N HIS A 128 6.95 -7.70 -4.61
CA HIS A 128 7.40 -9.06 -4.37
C HIS A 128 6.21 -10.02 -4.23
N LEU A 129 5.19 -9.58 -3.49
CA LEU A 129 4.00 -10.39 -3.33
C LEU A 129 3.27 -10.57 -4.66
N ALA A 130 3.10 -9.49 -5.42
CA ALA A 130 2.38 -9.55 -6.70
C ALA A 130 3.09 -10.48 -7.69
N ARG A 131 4.42 -10.42 -7.75
CA ARG A 131 5.18 -11.29 -8.64
C ARG A 131 5.08 -12.74 -8.20
N GLY A 132 5.04 -12.98 -6.89
CA GLY A 132 4.79 -14.33 -6.37
C GLY A 132 3.42 -14.88 -6.76
N GLU A 133 2.47 -13.98 -7.06
CA GLU A 133 1.14 -14.36 -7.54
C GLU A 133 1.07 -14.43 -9.07
N GLY A 134 2.22 -14.36 -9.74
CA GLY A 134 2.28 -14.47 -11.19
C GLY A 134 2.00 -13.18 -11.95
N ARG A 135 1.98 -12.04 -11.27
CA ARG A 135 1.70 -10.77 -11.93
C ARG A 135 2.99 -10.16 -12.45
N THR A 136 3.00 -9.79 -13.71
CA THR A 136 4.17 -9.24 -14.37
C THR A 136 4.04 -7.76 -14.69
N MET A 137 2.82 -7.24 -14.70
CA MET A 137 2.56 -5.83 -14.94
C MET A 137 2.04 -5.19 -13.66
N ILE A 138 2.68 -4.12 -13.22
CA ILE A 138 2.35 -3.47 -11.95
C ILE A 138 2.02 -2.01 -12.22
N LEU A 139 0.80 -1.62 -11.86
CA LEU A 139 0.36 -0.23 -11.90
C LEU A 139 0.39 0.31 -10.49
N VAL A 140 0.99 1.47 -10.30
CA VAL A 140 1.10 2.09 -8.98
C VAL A 140 0.38 3.42 -8.99
N ASP A 141 -0.52 3.60 -8.03
CA ASP A 141 -1.24 4.83 -7.80
C ASP A 141 -0.84 5.38 -6.43
N THR A 142 -0.53 6.65 -6.37
CA THR A 142 -0.22 7.32 -5.11
C THR A 142 -1.05 8.58 -4.99
N ASN A 143 -1.45 8.91 -3.78
CA ASN A 143 -2.15 10.14 -3.49
C ASN A 143 -1.16 11.16 -2.95
N HIS A 144 -0.83 12.17 -3.75
CA HIS A 144 -0.01 13.27 -3.26
C HIS A 144 -0.38 14.56 -3.99
N PRO A 145 -0.25 15.71 -3.32
CA PRO A 145 -0.59 17.01 -3.93
C PRO A 145 0.32 17.28 -5.13
N GLY A 146 -0.25 17.83 -6.17
CA GLY A 146 0.52 18.28 -7.32
C GLY A 146 0.86 17.22 -8.35
N ALA A 147 0.38 15.99 -8.15
CA ALA A 147 0.60 14.95 -9.16
C ALA A 147 -0.14 15.33 -10.43
N SER A 148 0.57 15.41 -11.53
CA SER A 148 -0.07 15.63 -12.82
C SER A 148 -0.47 14.29 -13.42
N LEU A 149 -1.40 14.36 -14.34
CA LEU A 149 -1.82 13.15 -15.05
C LEU A 149 -0.64 12.48 -15.75
N HIS A 150 0.27 13.29 -16.26
CA HIS A 150 1.43 12.78 -16.96
C HIS A 150 2.37 12.01 -16.01
N GLU A 151 2.65 12.61 -14.86
CA GLU A 151 3.48 11.94 -13.85
C GLU A 151 2.83 10.67 -13.35
N PHE A 152 1.53 10.73 -13.18
CA PHE A 152 0.75 9.57 -12.78
C PHE A 152 0.93 8.42 -13.76
N GLN A 153 0.79 8.71 -15.05
CA GLN A 153 0.94 7.69 -16.07
C GLN A 153 2.34 7.08 -16.10
N GLN A 154 3.35 7.92 -15.91
CA GLN A 154 4.72 7.42 -15.89
C GLN A 154 5.01 6.60 -14.64
N ALA A 155 4.45 6.99 -13.51
CA ALA A 155 4.67 6.29 -12.27
C ALA A 155 3.95 4.94 -12.25
N GLN A 156 2.88 4.80 -13.01
CA GLN A 156 2.08 3.59 -13.00
C GLN A 156 2.76 2.38 -13.62
N LEU A 157 3.61 2.61 -14.59
CA LEU A 157 4.21 1.49 -15.30
C LEU A 157 5.55 1.13 -14.69
N VAL A 158 5.53 0.16 -13.83
CA VAL A 158 6.77 -0.43 -13.33
C VAL A 158 6.99 -1.67 -14.18
N PRO A 159 8.01 -1.68 -15.02
CA PRO A 159 8.26 -2.84 -15.86
C PRO A 159 8.40 -4.07 -15.00
N GLY A 160 7.79 -5.11 -15.41
CA GLY A 160 8.00 -6.37 -14.77
C GLY A 160 9.48 -6.64 -14.79
N SER A 161 10.03 -6.70 -13.63
CA SER A 161 11.44 -6.96 -13.55
C SER A 161 11.76 -8.39 -13.88
N GLY A 162 10.75 -9.08 -14.29
CA GLY A 162 10.94 -10.45 -14.68
C GLY A 162 11.90 -10.62 -15.81
N GLN A 163 12.38 -9.55 -16.28
CA GLN A 163 13.44 -9.68 -17.21
C GLN A 163 14.66 -10.21 -16.59
N GLY A 164 14.70 -10.41 -15.43
CA GLY A 164 15.89 -10.99 -14.81
C GLY A 164 16.14 -12.36 -15.32
#